data_86ba857822c1670dcf5c1692d563aa62
#
_entry.id   86ba857822c1670dcf5c1692d563aa62
#
_cell.length_a   1.000
_cell.length_b   1.000
_cell.length_c   1.000
_cell.angle_alpha   90.00
_cell.angle_beta   90.00
_cell.angle_gamma   90.00
#
_symmetry.space_group_name_H-M   'P 1'
#
loop_
_entity.id
_entity.type
_entity.pdbx_description
1 polymer ?
#
loop_
_entity_poly.entity_id
_entity_poly.type
_entity_poly.pdbx_seq_one_letter_code
_entity_poly.pdbx_strand_id
1 'polypeptide(L)'
;MIQSSIRDLNPGKIVCLARTFAKHAAELGNEVPTDPIFFLKAPSALIGPGDAIILPEQSALVQHEGEIAVRLSASLTRASEAQAYNAIGGWSVLNDVTARDLQRADAGRFTRAKNFDSFCPLHPEFIDIADWRQVAVRTVVNGVQRQYGALSTMVFTPGRLLAYVSHFMTLEAGDIVSLGTPHGVDKLSDGDLVGIELVNLEGHCLRRLENPVRVA
;
A
#
# COMPACT_ATOMS: atom_id res chain seq x y z
N MET A 1 -2.64 -26.76 2.47
CA MET A 1 -3.26 -25.59 1.81
C MET A 1 -2.26 -25.11 0.75
N ILE A 2 -2.69 -24.95 -0.50
CA ILE A 2 -1.84 -24.42 -1.57
C ILE A 2 -1.64 -22.95 -1.24
N GLN A 3 -0.41 -22.53 -0.98
CA GLN A 3 -0.07 -21.15 -0.72
C GLN A 3 -0.28 -20.37 -2.02
N SER A 4 -1.16 -19.36 -2.01
CA SER A 4 -1.40 -18.50 -3.16
C SER A 4 -0.10 -17.81 -3.57
N SER A 5 0.29 -17.94 -4.82
CA SER A 5 1.46 -17.27 -5.36
C SER A 5 1.11 -15.83 -5.74
N ILE A 6 2.07 -14.91 -5.60
CA ILE A 6 1.90 -13.53 -6.08
C ILE A 6 1.60 -13.52 -7.60
N ARG A 7 2.08 -14.50 -8.35
CA ARG A 7 1.85 -14.66 -9.79
C ARG A 7 0.41 -15.01 -10.13
N ASP A 8 -0.37 -15.56 -9.18
CA ASP A 8 -1.77 -15.95 -9.39
C ASP A 8 -2.72 -14.75 -9.21
N LEU A 9 -2.25 -13.63 -8.65
CA LEU A 9 -3.10 -12.46 -8.40
C LEU A 9 -3.52 -11.74 -9.69
N ASN A 10 -2.64 -11.62 -10.65
CA ASN A 10 -2.84 -11.00 -11.97
C ASN A 10 -3.86 -9.81 -11.98
N PRO A 11 -3.64 -8.77 -11.17
CA PRO A 11 -4.55 -7.63 -11.12
C PRO A 11 -4.53 -6.88 -12.45
N GLY A 12 -5.69 -6.38 -12.90
CA GLY A 12 -5.78 -5.49 -14.05
C GLY A 12 -5.04 -4.19 -13.81
N LYS A 13 -5.16 -3.66 -12.58
CA LYS A 13 -4.44 -2.49 -12.10
C LYS A 13 -4.22 -2.52 -10.59
N ILE A 14 -3.20 -1.78 -10.14
CA ILE A 14 -2.91 -1.53 -8.73
C ILE A 14 -3.02 -0.03 -8.52
N VAL A 15 -4.04 0.38 -7.78
CA VAL A 15 -4.29 1.78 -7.45
C VAL A 15 -3.77 2.06 -6.05
N CYS A 16 -2.98 3.11 -5.87
CA CYS A 16 -2.48 3.53 -4.57
C CYS A 16 -3.01 4.91 -4.20
N LEU A 17 -3.42 5.07 -2.95
CA LEU A 17 -3.92 6.33 -2.39
C LEU A 17 -2.80 7.05 -1.64
N ALA A 18 -2.66 8.36 -1.88
CA ALA A 18 -1.64 9.18 -1.22
C ALA A 18 -2.25 10.11 -0.18
N ARG A 19 -1.47 10.41 0.88
CA ARG A 19 -1.81 11.39 1.93
C ARG A 19 -3.12 11.09 2.66
N THR A 20 -3.47 9.83 2.83
CA THR A 20 -4.69 9.39 3.52
C THR A 20 -4.59 9.44 5.03
N PHE A 21 -3.39 9.61 5.59
CA PHE A 21 -3.12 9.84 7.01
C PHE A 21 -2.60 11.25 7.23
N ALA A 22 -3.29 12.05 8.06
CA ALA A 22 -2.96 13.46 8.29
C ALA A 22 -1.52 13.67 8.82
N LYS A 23 -1.05 12.79 9.73
CA LYS A 23 0.30 12.87 10.28
C LYS A 23 1.38 12.60 9.22
N HIS A 24 1.13 11.68 8.28
CA HIS A 24 2.05 11.42 7.17
C HIS A 24 2.09 12.60 6.18
N ALA A 25 0.96 13.22 5.88
CA ALA A 25 0.94 14.42 5.05
C ALA A 25 1.82 15.53 5.68
N ALA A 26 1.67 15.78 6.98
CA ALA A 26 2.46 16.76 7.73
C ALA A 26 3.96 16.42 7.77
N GLU A 27 4.33 15.13 7.95
CA GLU A 27 5.72 14.64 7.94
C GLU A 27 6.46 15.02 6.64
N LEU A 28 5.77 14.97 5.51
CA LEU A 28 6.30 15.31 4.20
C LEU A 28 6.11 16.80 3.82
N GLY A 29 5.63 17.63 4.75
CA GLY A 29 5.38 19.06 4.53
C GLY A 29 4.19 19.34 3.58
N ASN A 30 3.25 18.39 3.47
CA ASN A 30 2.06 18.54 2.65
C ASN A 30 0.83 18.88 3.50
N GLU A 31 -0.11 19.58 2.89
CA GLU A 31 -1.46 19.75 3.44
C GLU A 31 -2.27 18.47 3.34
N VAL A 32 -3.23 18.32 4.24
CA VAL A 32 -4.24 17.25 4.15
C VAL A 32 -5.14 17.57 2.95
N PRO A 33 -5.26 16.67 1.97
CA PRO A 33 -6.05 16.94 0.77
C PRO A 33 -7.55 16.95 1.08
N THR A 34 -8.31 17.80 0.38
CA THR A 34 -9.78 17.84 0.43
C THR A 34 -10.41 16.66 -0.29
N ASP A 35 -9.75 16.18 -1.34
CA ASP A 35 -10.15 15.04 -2.15
C ASP A 35 -9.05 13.99 -2.21
N PRO A 36 -9.39 12.69 -2.34
CA PRO A 36 -8.41 11.63 -2.46
C PRO A 36 -7.44 11.83 -3.63
N ILE A 37 -6.16 11.64 -3.37
CA ILE A 37 -5.11 11.62 -4.40
C ILE A 37 -4.77 10.18 -4.69
N PHE A 38 -4.72 9.78 -5.95
CA PHE A 38 -4.38 8.41 -6.34
C PHE A 38 -3.42 8.36 -7.52
N PHE A 39 -2.73 7.25 -7.64
CA PHE A 39 -1.83 6.92 -8.74
C PHE A 39 -1.83 5.42 -9.01
N LEU A 40 -1.17 4.97 -10.06
CA LEU A 40 -1.08 3.56 -10.43
C LEU A 40 0.34 3.04 -10.20
N LYS A 41 0.43 1.81 -9.71
CA LYS A 41 1.64 0.98 -9.79
C LYS A 41 1.46 -0.06 -10.90
N ALA A 42 2.55 -0.29 -11.63
CA ALA A 42 2.57 -1.31 -12.67
C ALA A 42 2.50 -2.72 -12.04
N PRO A 43 1.71 -3.65 -12.60
CA PRO A 43 1.73 -5.04 -12.14
C PRO A 43 3.11 -5.70 -12.21
N SER A 44 4.01 -5.24 -13.10
CA SER A 44 5.40 -5.71 -13.19
C SER A 44 6.24 -5.38 -11.95
N ALA A 45 5.82 -4.41 -11.12
CA ALA A 45 6.49 -4.09 -9.86
C ALA A 45 6.16 -5.05 -8.71
N LEU A 46 5.16 -5.96 -8.90
CA LEU A 46 4.73 -6.91 -7.87
C LEU A 46 5.81 -7.94 -7.54
N ILE A 47 6.02 -8.10 -6.24
CA ILE A 47 6.78 -9.23 -5.66
C ILE A 47 6.03 -9.79 -4.45
N GLY A 48 6.30 -11.06 -4.13
CA GLY A 48 5.69 -11.78 -3.02
C GLY A 48 6.52 -11.77 -1.72
N PRO A 49 6.04 -12.45 -0.67
CA PRO A 49 6.80 -12.65 0.55
C PRO A 49 8.14 -13.37 0.29
N GLY A 50 9.21 -12.85 0.88
CA GLY A 50 10.57 -13.40 0.74
C GLY A 50 11.32 -12.94 -0.50
N ASP A 51 10.66 -12.39 -1.52
CA ASP A 51 11.34 -11.80 -2.66
C ASP A 51 12.07 -10.50 -2.25
N ALA A 52 13.20 -10.20 -2.89
CA ALA A 52 14.01 -9.04 -2.52
C ALA A 52 13.44 -7.73 -3.09
N ILE A 53 13.39 -6.69 -2.27
CA ILE A 53 13.26 -5.30 -2.73
C ILE A 53 14.64 -4.89 -3.26
N ILE A 54 14.72 -4.53 -4.54
CA ILE A 54 15.99 -4.17 -5.19
C ILE A 54 16.16 -2.64 -5.18
N LEU A 55 17.21 -2.17 -4.54
CA LEU A 55 17.58 -0.75 -4.54
C LEU A 55 18.23 -0.42 -5.90
N PRO A 56 17.59 0.42 -6.74
CA PRO A 56 18.13 0.73 -8.06
C PRO A 56 19.26 1.76 -7.98
N GLU A 57 20.24 1.66 -8.89
CA GLU A 57 21.35 2.63 -9.01
C GLU A 57 20.87 4.07 -9.26
N GLN A 58 19.69 4.24 -9.83
CA GLN A 58 19.11 5.53 -10.18
C GLN A 58 18.57 6.33 -8.98
N SER A 59 18.53 5.74 -7.77
CA SER A 59 18.01 6.40 -6.58
C SER A 59 18.91 6.22 -5.37
N ALA A 60 19.25 7.32 -4.72
CA ALA A 60 20.01 7.34 -3.47
C ALA A 60 19.11 7.30 -2.22
N LEU A 61 17.79 7.43 -2.39
CA LEU A 61 16.82 7.51 -1.29
C LEU A 61 15.56 6.69 -1.58
N VAL A 62 15.64 5.38 -1.38
CA VAL A 62 14.49 4.48 -1.41
C VAL A 62 13.92 4.35 -0.01
N GLN A 63 12.59 4.49 0.13
CA GLN A 63 11.88 4.42 1.41
C GLN A 63 10.80 3.35 1.39
N HIS A 64 10.51 2.75 2.56
CA HIS A 64 9.33 1.92 2.77
C HIS A 64 8.09 2.79 2.98
N GLU A 65 6.94 2.29 2.56
CA GLU A 65 5.61 2.81 2.85
C GLU A 65 4.67 1.63 3.10
N GLY A 66 4.56 1.20 4.36
CA GLY A 66 3.67 0.10 4.74
C GLY A 66 2.21 0.50 4.68
N GLU A 67 1.39 -0.30 4.00
CA GLU A 67 -0.02 0.00 3.71
C GLU A 67 -0.91 -1.22 3.89
N ILE A 68 -2.19 -0.96 4.12
CA ILE A 68 -3.23 -1.97 3.95
C ILE A 68 -3.73 -1.88 2.51
N ALA A 69 -3.83 -3.03 1.86
CA ALA A 69 -4.40 -3.18 0.53
C ALA A 69 -5.71 -3.96 0.57
N VAL A 70 -6.64 -3.61 -0.30
CA VAL A 70 -7.87 -4.36 -0.53
C VAL A 70 -7.90 -4.91 -1.95
N ARG A 71 -8.53 -6.10 -2.13
CA ARG A 71 -8.84 -6.67 -3.44
C ARG A 71 -10.33 -6.59 -3.68
N LEU A 72 -10.73 -6.17 -4.87
CA LEU A 72 -12.13 -6.07 -5.21
C LEU A 72 -12.72 -7.42 -5.62
N SER A 73 -13.94 -7.70 -5.17
CA SER A 73 -14.75 -8.86 -5.56
C SER A 73 -15.73 -8.56 -6.68
N ALA A 74 -16.01 -7.26 -6.94
CA ALA A 74 -16.92 -6.80 -7.96
C ALA A 74 -16.43 -5.52 -8.61
N SER A 75 -16.87 -5.26 -9.85
CA SER A 75 -16.51 -4.04 -10.57
C SER A 75 -17.27 -2.82 -10.03
N LEU A 76 -16.61 -1.67 -10.04
CA LEU A 76 -17.14 -0.39 -9.57
C LEU A 76 -17.00 0.67 -10.66
N THR A 77 -18.10 1.31 -11.04
CA THR A 77 -18.13 2.47 -11.93
C THR A 77 -19.08 3.51 -11.36
N ARG A 78 -18.58 4.70 -11.01
CA ARG A 78 -19.34 5.78 -10.37
C ARG A 78 -20.18 5.28 -9.17
N ALA A 79 -19.55 4.48 -8.32
CA ALA A 79 -20.21 3.83 -7.20
C ALA A 79 -20.42 4.78 -6.03
N SER A 80 -21.47 4.55 -5.25
CA SER A 80 -21.59 5.15 -3.92
C SER A 80 -20.58 4.55 -2.94
N GLU A 81 -20.31 5.23 -1.82
CA GLU A 81 -19.40 4.74 -0.78
C GLU A 81 -19.82 3.37 -0.23
N ALA A 82 -21.13 3.15 -0.05
CA ALA A 82 -21.66 1.89 0.43
C ALA A 82 -21.45 0.74 -0.59
N GLN A 83 -21.69 1.00 -1.87
CA GLN A 83 -21.42 0.02 -2.94
C GLN A 83 -19.92 -0.29 -3.03
N ALA A 84 -19.08 0.73 -2.96
CA ALA A 84 -17.65 0.60 -3.01
C ALA A 84 -17.10 -0.21 -1.82
N TYR A 85 -17.57 0.05 -0.61
CA TYR A 85 -17.18 -0.71 0.56
C TYR A 85 -17.60 -2.18 0.46
N ASN A 86 -18.82 -2.45 0.00
CA ASN A 86 -19.34 -3.81 -0.16
C ASN A 86 -18.64 -4.61 -1.27
N ALA A 87 -17.92 -3.95 -2.17
CA ALA A 87 -17.12 -4.61 -3.20
C ALA A 87 -15.72 -5.02 -2.71
N ILE A 88 -15.34 -4.70 -1.47
CA ILE A 88 -14.09 -5.18 -0.88
C ILE A 88 -14.22 -6.69 -0.66
N GLY A 89 -13.43 -7.47 -1.41
CA GLY A 89 -13.41 -8.93 -1.32
C GLY A 89 -12.36 -9.49 -0.36
N GLY A 90 -11.55 -8.63 0.24
CA GLY A 90 -10.57 -9.03 1.25
C GLY A 90 -9.49 -7.99 1.48
N TRP A 91 -8.72 -8.16 2.56
CA TRP A 91 -7.73 -7.24 3.08
C TRP A 91 -6.37 -7.91 3.18
N SER A 92 -5.33 -7.22 2.81
CA SER A 92 -3.95 -7.69 2.88
C SER A 92 -2.99 -6.53 3.17
N VAL A 93 -1.69 -6.76 3.06
CA VAL A 93 -0.63 -5.77 3.29
C VAL A 93 0.23 -5.60 2.06
N LEU A 94 0.64 -4.35 1.82
CA LEU A 94 1.45 -3.92 0.70
C LEU A 94 2.54 -2.96 1.19
N ASN A 95 3.69 -2.97 0.53
CA ASN A 95 4.72 -1.94 0.71
C ASN A 95 4.81 -1.09 -0.56
N ASP A 96 4.39 0.17 -0.48
CA ASP A 96 4.45 1.11 -1.61
C ASP A 96 5.85 1.76 -1.68
N VAL A 97 6.86 0.92 -1.98
CA VAL A 97 8.27 1.32 -2.04
C VAL A 97 8.45 2.52 -2.97
N THR A 98 9.24 3.51 -2.50
CA THR A 98 9.33 4.82 -3.14
C THR A 98 10.77 5.29 -3.26
N ALA A 99 11.22 5.61 -4.48
CA ALA A 99 12.42 6.38 -4.75
C ALA A 99 12.15 7.88 -4.50
N ARG A 100 12.36 8.34 -3.27
CA ARG A 100 11.89 9.64 -2.80
C ARG A 100 12.61 10.83 -3.46
N ASP A 101 13.87 10.68 -3.77
CA ASP A 101 14.67 11.67 -4.51
C ASP A 101 14.13 11.86 -5.93
N LEU A 102 13.76 10.77 -6.61
CA LEU A 102 13.15 10.84 -7.94
C LEU A 102 11.75 11.45 -7.91
N GLN A 103 10.96 11.14 -6.87
CA GLN A 103 9.64 11.78 -6.69
C GLN A 103 9.78 13.30 -6.54
N ARG A 104 10.77 13.77 -5.77
CA ARG A 104 11.05 15.21 -5.60
C ARG A 104 11.53 15.83 -6.91
N ALA A 105 12.44 15.17 -7.62
CA ALA A 105 12.94 15.62 -8.92
C ALA A 105 11.83 15.74 -9.98
N ASP A 106 10.81 14.90 -9.90
CA ASP A 106 9.66 14.90 -10.80
C ASP A 106 8.51 15.83 -10.33
N ALA A 107 8.79 16.78 -9.43
CA ALA A 107 7.81 17.69 -8.87
C ALA A 107 6.60 16.96 -8.22
N GLY A 108 6.86 15.88 -7.50
CA GLY A 108 5.86 15.09 -6.78
C GLY A 108 5.08 14.08 -7.64
N ARG A 109 5.44 13.90 -8.92
CA ARG A 109 4.83 12.86 -9.76
C ARG A 109 5.30 11.46 -9.32
N PHE A 110 4.41 10.47 -9.40
CA PHE A 110 4.62 9.15 -8.79
C PHE A 110 5.23 8.12 -9.74
N THR A 111 5.00 8.22 -11.05
CA THR A 111 5.24 7.12 -12.00
C THR A 111 6.66 6.58 -11.93
N ARG A 112 7.69 7.42 -12.07
CA ARG A 112 9.09 6.97 -12.04
C ARG A 112 9.52 6.49 -10.65
N ALA A 113 9.06 7.15 -9.61
CA ALA A 113 9.47 6.89 -8.24
C ALA A 113 8.89 5.60 -7.63
N LYS A 114 7.78 5.09 -8.18
CA LYS A 114 6.95 4.04 -7.59
C LYS A 114 6.91 2.74 -8.39
N ASN A 115 7.54 2.68 -9.58
CA ASN A 115 7.34 1.58 -10.54
C ASN A 115 8.62 0.85 -10.97
N PHE A 116 9.69 0.94 -10.19
CA PHE A 116 10.80 0.01 -10.38
C PHE A 116 10.32 -1.42 -10.13
N ASP A 117 10.91 -2.37 -10.80
CA ASP A 117 10.72 -3.78 -10.50
C ASP A 117 10.98 -4.00 -8.99
N SER A 118 10.19 -4.86 -8.34
CA SER A 118 10.19 -5.09 -6.90
C SER A 118 9.64 -3.97 -5.98
N PHE A 119 9.15 -2.83 -6.51
CA PHE A 119 8.64 -1.73 -5.67
C PHE A 119 7.20 -1.89 -5.21
N CYS A 120 6.58 -3.06 -5.43
CA CYS A 120 5.24 -3.38 -4.94
C CYS A 120 5.20 -4.75 -4.24
N PRO A 121 5.93 -4.94 -3.13
CA PRO A 121 5.75 -6.12 -2.29
C PRO A 121 4.30 -6.20 -1.80
N LEU A 122 3.64 -7.35 -2.01
CA LEU A 122 2.25 -7.60 -1.61
C LEU A 122 2.11 -9.02 -1.07
N HIS A 123 1.40 -9.18 0.04
CA HIS A 123 1.03 -10.51 0.50
C HIS A 123 -0.15 -11.04 -0.33
N PRO A 124 -0.03 -12.22 -0.99
CA PRO A 124 -1.00 -12.68 -1.98
C PRO A 124 -2.34 -13.16 -1.40
N GLU A 125 -2.39 -13.46 -0.11
CA GLU A 125 -3.62 -13.88 0.55
C GLU A 125 -4.34 -12.68 1.15
N PHE A 126 -5.63 -12.58 0.85
CA PHE A 126 -6.54 -11.58 1.39
C PHE A 126 -7.48 -12.24 2.39
N ILE A 127 -7.72 -11.59 3.52
CA ILE A 127 -8.56 -12.07 4.62
C ILE A 127 -9.77 -11.19 4.81
N ASP A 128 -10.83 -11.75 5.40
CA ASP A 128 -12.00 -10.98 5.79
C ASP A 128 -11.72 -10.18 7.08
N ILE A 129 -12.15 -8.92 7.10
CA ILE A 129 -12.09 -8.05 8.26
C ILE A 129 -13.51 -7.57 8.56
N ALA A 130 -14.03 -7.93 9.72
CA ALA A 130 -15.40 -7.59 10.10
C ALA A 130 -15.61 -6.08 10.29
N ASP A 131 -14.64 -5.38 10.88
CA ASP A 131 -14.64 -3.92 11.04
C ASP A 131 -13.24 -3.36 10.80
N TRP A 132 -13.07 -2.63 9.71
CA TRP A 132 -11.82 -1.98 9.33
C TRP A 132 -11.32 -0.99 10.38
N ARG A 133 -12.18 -0.46 11.24
CA ARG A 133 -11.78 0.47 12.31
C ARG A 133 -11.01 -0.21 13.43
N GLN A 134 -11.07 -1.53 13.51
CA GLN A 134 -10.40 -2.35 14.54
C GLN A 134 -9.03 -2.86 14.10
N VAL A 135 -8.53 -2.40 12.96
CA VAL A 135 -7.23 -2.82 12.44
C VAL A 135 -6.29 -1.65 12.19
N ALA A 136 -5.00 -1.96 12.17
CA ALA A 136 -3.93 -1.03 11.90
C ALA A 136 -2.89 -1.64 10.98
N VAL A 137 -2.15 -0.81 10.25
CA VAL A 137 -0.90 -1.19 9.61
C VAL A 137 0.27 -0.92 10.56
N ARG A 138 1.21 -1.87 10.62
CA ARG A 138 2.49 -1.74 11.33
C ARG A 138 3.63 -2.09 10.38
N THR A 139 4.65 -1.23 10.32
CA THR A 139 5.90 -1.50 9.60
C THR A 139 7.02 -1.72 10.58
N VAL A 140 7.78 -2.80 10.36
CA VAL A 140 8.93 -3.19 11.17
C VAL A 140 10.15 -3.32 10.25
N VAL A 141 11.25 -2.67 10.58
CA VAL A 141 12.53 -2.81 9.86
C VAL A 141 13.57 -3.31 10.84
N ASN A 142 14.18 -4.46 10.54
CA ASN A 142 15.17 -5.13 11.40
C ASN A 142 14.68 -5.34 12.85
N GLY A 143 13.40 -5.72 13.02
CA GLY A 143 12.78 -5.92 14.32
C GLY A 143 12.34 -4.64 15.04
N VAL A 144 12.59 -3.45 14.48
CA VAL A 144 12.20 -2.16 15.09
C VAL A 144 10.96 -1.62 14.38
N GLN A 145 9.91 -1.31 15.15
CA GLN A 145 8.71 -0.67 14.62
C GLN A 145 9.05 0.75 14.11
N ARG A 146 8.73 1.02 12.84
CA ARG A 146 8.92 2.32 12.18
C ARG A 146 7.59 3.06 11.99
N GLN A 147 6.56 2.35 11.55
CA GLN A 147 5.25 2.93 11.32
C GLN A 147 4.17 2.20 12.12
N TYR A 148 3.15 2.95 12.51
CA TYR A 148 1.91 2.42 13.04
C TYR A 148 0.77 3.38 12.71
N GLY A 149 -0.31 2.87 12.11
CA GLY A 149 -1.48 3.66 11.78
C GLY A 149 -2.77 2.83 11.87
N ALA A 150 -3.63 3.15 12.86
CA ALA A 150 -4.97 2.59 12.89
C ALA A 150 -5.78 3.14 11.72
N LEU A 151 -6.49 2.30 10.96
CA LEU A 151 -7.26 2.73 9.80
C LEU A 151 -8.37 3.72 10.18
N SER A 152 -8.88 3.63 11.41
CA SER A 152 -9.85 4.60 11.96
C SER A 152 -9.33 6.04 12.03
N THR A 153 -8.01 6.26 11.89
CA THR A 153 -7.39 7.60 11.87
C THR A 153 -7.14 8.14 10.46
N MET A 154 -7.57 7.41 9.42
CA MET A 154 -7.50 7.89 8.04
C MET A 154 -8.40 9.10 7.83
N VAL A 155 -8.00 9.98 6.93
CA VAL A 155 -8.77 11.18 6.53
C VAL A 155 -10.06 10.79 5.79
N PHE A 156 -9.99 9.70 5.03
CA PHE A 156 -11.11 9.18 4.24
C PHE A 156 -11.38 7.73 4.61
N THR A 157 -12.66 7.33 4.59
CA THR A 157 -13.03 5.92 4.76
C THR A 157 -12.60 5.09 3.55
N PRO A 158 -12.38 3.77 3.68
CA PRO A 158 -12.10 2.90 2.53
C PRO A 158 -13.17 2.98 1.44
N GLY A 159 -14.45 3.00 1.82
CA GLY A 159 -15.56 3.17 0.87
C GLY A 159 -15.49 4.50 0.10
N ARG A 160 -15.15 5.60 0.77
CA ARG A 160 -14.95 6.91 0.14
C ARG A 160 -13.81 6.89 -0.88
N LEU A 161 -12.67 6.28 -0.53
CA LEU A 161 -11.50 6.18 -1.40
C LEU A 161 -11.84 5.43 -2.70
N LEU A 162 -12.43 4.25 -2.57
CA LEU A 162 -12.83 3.41 -3.70
C LEU A 162 -13.92 4.07 -4.56
N ALA A 163 -14.94 4.65 -3.93
CA ALA A 163 -15.99 5.38 -4.63
C ALA A 163 -15.39 6.51 -5.45
N TYR A 164 -14.52 7.33 -4.84
CA TYR A 164 -13.87 8.46 -5.52
C TYR A 164 -13.12 8.00 -6.77
N VAL A 165 -12.25 6.98 -6.67
CA VAL A 165 -11.51 6.46 -7.82
C VAL A 165 -12.46 5.96 -8.91
N SER A 166 -13.58 5.30 -8.55
CA SER A 166 -14.56 4.75 -9.50
C SER A 166 -15.26 5.80 -10.36
N HIS A 167 -15.21 7.07 -9.98
CA HIS A 167 -15.72 8.18 -10.79
C HIS A 167 -14.79 8.59 -11.94
N PHE A 168 -13.49 8.25 -11.86
CA PHE A 168 -12.49 8.58 -12.88
C PHE A 168 -12.14 7.40 -13.76
N MET A 169 -12.16 6.18 -13.20
CA MET A 169 -11.89 4.94 -13.93
C MET A 169 -12.70 3.79 -13.34
N THR A 170 -13.15 2.88 -14.17
CA THR A 170 -13.75 1.63 -13.68
C THR A 170 -12.70 0.83 -12.92
N LEU A 171 -13.02 0.46 -11.70
CA LEU A 171 -12.28 -0.55 -10.95
C LEU A 171 -12.93 -1.91 -11.25
N GLU A 172 -12.12 -2.91 -11.53
CA GLU A 172 -12.60 -4.24 -11.91
C GLU A 172 -12.45 -5.25 -10.78
N ALA A 173 -13.24 -6.31 -10.81
CA ALA A 173 -13.04 -7.43 -9.90
C ALA A 173 -11.61 -7.97 -10.05
N GLY A 174 -10.91 -8.15 -8.94
CA GLY A 174 -9.50 -8.55 -8.91
C GLY A 174 -8.51 -7.39 -8.85
N ASP A 175 -8.91 -6.15 -9.13
CA ASP A 175 -8.05 -4.98 -8.93
C ASP A 175 -7.65 -4.84 -7.45
N ILE A 176 -6.47 -4.29 -7.23
CA ILE A 176 -5.91 -4.04 -5.91
C ILE A 176 -5.90 -2.54 -5.66
N VAL A 177 -6.37 -2.14 -4.48
CA VAL A 177 -6.32 -0.74 -4.05
C VAL A 177 -5.60 -0.64 -2.72
N SER A 178 -4.47 0.06 -2.70
CA SER A 178 -3.70 0.35 -1.49
C SER A 178 -4.16 1.66 -0.87
N LEU A 179 -4.41 1.65 0.45
CA LEU A 179 -5.18 2.70 1.13
C LEU A 179 -4.32 3.86 1.64
N GLY A 180 -3.00 3.81 1.43
CA GLY A 180 -2.04 4.81 1.88
C GLY A 180 -1.32 4.45 3.16
N THR A 181 -0.20 5.12 3.39
CA THR A 181 0.76 4.85 4.47
C THR A 181 0.65 5.85 5.63
N PRO A 182 0.81 5.43 6.91
CA PRO A 182 0.95 6.34 8.04
C PRO A 182 2.36 6.97 8.08
N HIS A 183 2.59 7.93 9.00
CA HIS A 183 3.89 8.53 9.26
C HIS A 183 4.93 7.52 9.75
N GLY A 184 6.21 7.88 9.68
CA GLY A 184 7.35 7.05 10.07
C GLY A 184 8.02 6.37 8.87
N VAL A 185 7.87 6.91 7.66
CA VAL A 185 8.60 6.46 6.47
C VAL A 185 10.09 6.74 6.63
N ASP A 186 10.94 5.78 6.25
CA ASP A 186 12.38 5.91 6.40
C ASP A 186 13.13 5.18 5.28
N LYS A 187 14.43 5.51 5.15
CA LYS A 187 15.33 4.94 4.14
C LYS A 187 15.51 3.44 4.36
N LEU A 188 15.52 2.71 3.26
CA LEU A 188 15.95 1.32 3.17
C LEU A 188 17.43 1.24 2.76
N SER A 189 18.13 0.27 3.34
CA SER A 189 19.54 -0.03 3.07
C SER A 189 19.73 -1.48 2.70
N ASP A 190 20.84 -1.79 2.03
CA ASP A 190 21.21 -3.17 1.74
C ASP A 190 21.32 -4.02 3.02
N GLY A 191 20.76 -5.21 2.99
CA GLY A 191 20.72 -6.11 4.14
C GLY A 191 19.51 -5.89 5.08
N ASP A 192 18.73 -4.83 4.91
CA ASP A 192 17.52 -4.64 5.72
C ASP A 192 16.51 -5.77 5.50
N LEU A 193 15.71 -6.05 6.53
CA LEU A 193 14.54 -6.92 6.49
C LEU A 193 13.31 -6.09 6.84
N VAL A 194 12.39 -5.93 5.89
CA VAL A 194 11.18 -5.11 6.03
C VAL A 194 9.96 -5.99 6.23
N GLY A 195 9.26 -5.81 7.35
CA GLY A 195 7.99 -6.45 7.65
C GLY A 195 6.83 -5.44 7.59
N ILE A 196 5.78 -5.76 6.83
CA ILE A 196 4.52 -5.02 6.84
C ILE A 196 3.45 -5.93 7.44
N GLU A 197 2.73 -5.43 8.43
CA GLU A 197 1.76 -6.23 9.17
C GLU A 197 0.39 -5.55 9.20
N LEU A 198 -0.65 -6.34 8.97
CA LEU A 198 -2.02 -6.04 9.37
C LEU A 198 -2.21 -6.57 10.78
N VAL A 199 -2.47 -5.68 11.71
CA VAL A 199 -2.66 -6.03 13.12
C VAL A 199 -4.04 -5.58 13.61
N ASN A 200 -4.61 -6.26 14.59
CA ASN A 200 -5.76 -5.71 15.32
C ASN A 200 -5.28 -4.64 16.34
N LEU A 201 -6.20 -3.89 16.93
CA LEU A 201 -5.84 -2.83 17.90
C LEU A 201 -5.25 -3.38 19.21
N GLU A 202 -5.35 -4.68 19.48
CA GLU A 202 -4.69 -5.37 20.57
C GLU A 202 -3.23 -5.74 20.26
N GLY A 203 -2.81 -5.53 18.98
CA GLY A 203 -1.44 -5.80 18.51
C GLY A 203 -1.23 -7.20 17.94
N HIS A 204 -2.26 -8.06 17.86
CA HIS A 204 -2.15 -9.38 17.24
C HIS A 204 -2.00 -9.25 15.72
N CYS A 205 -0.99 -9.92 15.17
CA CYS A 205 -0.74 -9.95 13.73
C CYS A 205 -1.73 -10.89 13.03
N LEU A 206 -2.50 -10.33 12.10
CA LEU A 206 -3.48 -11.04 11.28
C LEU A 206 -2.88 -11.45 9.93
N ARG A 207 -1.97 -10.63 9.38
CA ARG A 207 -1.25 -10.87 8.13
C ARG A 207 0.12 -10.21 8.19
N ARG A 208 1.16 -10.89 7.68
CA ARG A 208 2.53 -10.37 7.62
C ARG A 208 3.16 -10.63 6.25
N LEU A 209 3.71 -9.58 5.68
CA LEU A 209 4.59 -9.60 4.52
C LEU A 209 5.99 -9.30 4.99
N GLU A 210 6.99 -10.04 4.53
CA GLU A 210 8.38 -9.80 4.88
C GLU A 210 9.27 -9.93 3.66
N ASN A 211 10.13 -8.93 3.42
CA ASN A 211 10.99 -8.85 2.25
C ASN A 211 12.40 -8.39 2.64
N PRO A 212 13.45 -9.08 2.20
CA PRO A 212 14.82 -8.59 2.31
C PRO A 212 15.06 -7.45 1.32
N VAL A 213 15.99 -6.55 1.65
CA VAL A 213 16.44 -5.45 0.78
C VAL A 213 17.83 -5.79 0.23
N ARG A 214 18.06 -5.55 -1.06
CA ARG A 214 19.32 -5.76 -1.75
C ARG A 214 19.64 -4.62 -2.70
N VAL A 215 20.90 -4.31 -2.89
CA VAL A 215 21.35 -3.46 -4.01
C VAL A 215 21.26 -4.23 -5.33
N ALA A 216 21.07 -3.48 -6.45
CA ALA A 216 21.01 -4.04 -7.79
C ALA A 216 22.34 -4.67 -8.22
#